data_73c8550b1ebab40af788d6ad71eea471
#
_entry.id   73c8550b1ebab40af788d6ad71eea471
#
_cell.length_a   1.000
_cell.length_b   1.000
_cell.length_c   1.000
_cell.angle_alpha   90.00
_cell.angle_beta   90.00
_cell.angle_gamma   90.00
#
_symmetry.space_group_name_H-M   'P 1'
#
loop_
_entity.id
_entity.type
_entity.pdbx_description
1 polymer ?
#
loop_
_entity_poly.entity_id
_entity_poly.type
_entity_poly.pdbx_seq_one_letter_code
_entity_poly.pdbx_strand_id
1 'polypeptide(L)'
;MINFTRKPRYGYEDLLEIIRLLRSPEGCPWDRVQTHQSIRRGMLEEAYEAAEAIDTDNAALLKEELGDVLMQVVFHAGIEADAGRFDMDDVCDGVVKKLLYRHPHVFGDGQAETADTVPASWEQLKRQEKGQKTTADALDAVARSLPGLWRAEKIQKKAAEAGFDWRDVSAALDKLDEETAELRQAVRDGTNVEEELGDVLFATVKVGRFCGVDPETAVNGTCEKFIRRFRAMEEAAAAEGRSLSDMTLEEMTALWNGAKECS
;
A
#
# COMPACT_ATOMS: atom_id res chain seq x y z
N MET A 1 -32.79 -13.87 -20.41
CA MET A 1 -31.69 -14.64 -19.73
C MET A 1 -30.47 -14.50 -20.63
N ILE A 2 -29.39 -13.98 -20.10
CA ILE A 2 -28.14 -13.78 -20.84
C ILE A 2 -27.53 -15.16 -21.16
N ASN A 3 -27.09 -15.34 -22.40
CA ASN A 3 -26.47 -16.59 -22.83
C ASN A 3 -24.95 -16.48 -22.64
N PHE A 4 -24.41 -17.25 -21.68
CA PHE A 4 -22.97 -17.39 -21.45
C PHE A 4 -22.61 -18.89 -21.45
N THR A 5 -21.63 -19.25 -22.27
CA THR A 5 -21.23 -20.65 -22.43
C THR A 5 -20.45 -21.14 -21.19
N ARG A 6 -21.04 -22.05 -20.43
CA ARG A 6 -20.36 -22.67 -19.29
C ARG A 6 -19.28 -23.65 -19.76
N LYS A 7 -18.09 -23.53 -19.20
CA LYS A 7 -16.89 -24.31 -19.52
C LYS A 7 -16.35 -25.00 -18.25
N PRO A 8 -15.60 -26.09 -18.37
CA PRO A 8 -14.92 -26.71 -17.23
C PRO A 8 -13.81 -25.83 -16.63
N ARG A 9 -13.26 -24.90 -17.45
CA ARG A 9 -12.24 -23.93 -17.04
C ARG A 9 -12.44 -22.65 -17.84
N TYR A 10 -12.32 -21.51 -17.16
CA TYR A 10 -12.39 -20.19 -17.73
C TYR A 10 -11.01 -19.56 -17.80
N GLY A 11 -10.81 -18.63 -18.74
CA GLY A 11 -9.62 -17.85 -18.94
C GLY A 11 -9.92 -16.36 -18.85
N TYR A 12 -8.91 -15.56 -19.20
CA TYR A 12 -8.97 -14.10 -19.16
C TYR A 12 -10.10 -13.52 -20.04
N GLU A 13 -10.26 -14.03 -21.27
CA GLU A 13 -11.30 -13.59 -22.20
C GLU A 13 -12.72 -13.86 -21.66
N ASP A 14 -12.89 -14.97 -20.93
CA ASP A 14 -14.17 -15.29 -20.29
C ASP A 14 -14.50 -14.32 -19.16
N LEU A 15 -13.46 -13.83 -18.42
CA LEU A 15 -13.63 -12.80 -17.41
C LEU A 15 -14.03 -11.46 -18.02
N LEU A 16 -13.39 -11.05 -19.12
CA LEU A 16 -13.78 -9.84 -19.86
C LEU A 16 -15.23 -9.91 -20.31
N GLU A 17 -15.62 -11.04 -20.92
CA GLU A 17 -16.98 -11.23 -21.42
C GLU A 17 -18.00 -11.23 -20.28
N ILE A 18 -17.74 -11.91 -19.14
CA ILE A 18 -18.72 -11.99 -18.05
C ILE A 18 -18.93 -10.61 -17.41
N ILE A 19 -17.90 -9.81 -17.21
CA ILE A 19 -18.02 -8.44 -16.67
C ILE A 19 -18.80 -7.56 -17.65
N ARG A 20 -18.53 -7.65 -18.96
CA ARG A 20 -19.30 -6.95 -19.99
C ARG A 20 -20.79 -7.33 -19.96
N LEU A 21 -21.09 -8.62 -19.82
CA LEU A 21 -22.46 -9.12 -19.74
C LEU A 21 -23.18 -8.66 -18.46
N LEU A 22 -22.50 -8.69 -17.31
CA LEU A 22 -23.05 -8.20 -16.03
C LEU A 22 -23.41 -6.70 -16.10
N ARG A 23 -22.62 -5.91 -16.81
CA ARG A 23 -22.81 -4.46 -16.98
C ARG A 23 -23.77 -4.09 -18.11
N SER A 24 -24.17 -5.06 -18.97
CA SER A 24 -25.10 -4.80 -20.08
C SER A 24 -26.51 -4.41 -19.60
N PRO A 25 -27.38 -3.82 -20.46
CA PRO A 25 -28.75 -3.45 -20.10
C PRO A 25 -29.57 -4.63 -19.55
N GLU A 26 -29.32 -5.83 -20.05
CA GLU A 26 -29.98 -7.07 -19.62
C GLU A 26 -29.26 -7.78 -18.47
N GLY A 27 -28.11 -7.25 -18.04
CA GLY A 27 -27.24 -7.81 -17.01
C GLY A 27 -27.73 -7.55 -15.59
N CYS A 28 -26.77 -7.47 -14.69
CA CYS A 28 -27.05 -7.24 -13.27
C CYS A 28 -27.38 -5.74 -13.02
N PRO A 29 -28.54 -5.43 -12.45
CA PRO A 29 -28.91 -4.03 -12.14
C PRO A 29 -27.93 -3.34 -11.19
N TRP A 30 -27.29 -4.11 -10.31
CA TRP A 30 -26.31 -3.58 -9.36
C TRP A 30 -24.98 -3.26 -10.05
N ASP A 31 -24.44 -4.18 -10.87
CA ASP A 31 -23.16 -4.00 -11.57
C ASP A 31 -23.23 -2.85 -12.59
N ARG A 32 -24.39 -2.70 -13.25
CA ARG A 32 -24.61 -1.67 -14.26
C ARG A 32 -24.50 -0.24 -13.74
N VAL A 33 -24.89 -0.02 -12.47
CA VAL A 33 -24.91 1.34 -11.88
C VAL A 33 -23.61 1.70 -11.14
N GLN A 34 -22.66 0.77 -11.08
CA GLN A 34 -21.39 1.04 -10.40
C GLN A 34 -20.58 2.10 -11.14
N THR A 35 -19.91 2.92 -10.36
CA THR A 35 -19.00 3.98 -10.78
C THR A 35 -17.60 3.70 -10.23
N HIS A 36 -16.57 4.39 -10.75
CA HIS A 36 -15.22 4.31 -10.19
C HIS A 36 -15.20 4.61 -8.69
N GLN A 37 -16.00 5.56 -8.23
CA GLN A 37 -16.08 5.96 -6.82
C GLN A 37 -16.70 4.87 -5.96
N SER A 38 -17.78 4.23 -6.45
CA SER A 38 -18.49 3.21 -5.66
C SER A 38 -17.68 1.93 -5.44
N ILE A 39 -16.83 1.53 -6.41
CA ILE A 39 -15.99 0.33 -6.34
C ILE A 39 -14.52 0.62 -5.98
N ARG A 40 -14.13 1.91 -5.84
CA ARG A 40 -12.76 2.31 -5.49
C ARG A 40 -12.27 1.64 -4.21
N ARG A 41 -13.16 1.54 -3.21
CA ARG A 41 -12.81 0.93 -1.93
C ARG A 41 -12.51 -0.55 -2.10
N GLY A 42 -13.35 -1.31 -2.81
CA GLY A 42 -13.10 -2.73 -3.10
C GLY A 42 -11.74 -2.96 -3.76
N MET A 43 -11.39 -2.16 -4.77
CA MET A 43 -10.06 -2.29 -5.39
C MET A 43 -8.88 -2.16 -4.41
N LEU A 44 -9.03 -1.33 -3.36
CA LEU A 44 -8.00 -1.19 -2.32
C LEU A 44 -8.04 -2.36 -1.33
N GLU A 45 -9.23 -2.83 -0.95
CA GLU A 45 -9.43 -3.97 -0.06
C GLU A 45 -8.79 -5.22 -0.67
N GLU A 46 -9.15 -5.59 -1.91
CA GLU A 46 -8.57 -6.75 -2.60
C GLU A 46 -7.04 -6.66 -2.74
N ALA A 47 -6.50 -5.44 -2.98
CA ALA A 47 -5.05 -5.26 -3.05
C ALA A 47 -4.36 -5.46 -1.69
N TYR A 48 -5.00 -5.11 -0.58
CA TYR A 48 -4.49 -5.38 0.77
C TYR A 48 -4.65 -6.85 1.16
N GLU A 49 -5.72 -7.52 0.77
CA GLU A 49 -5.94 -8.95 0.98
C GLU A 49 -4.92 -9.79 0.20
N ALA A 50 -4.61 -9.37 -1.04
CA ALA A 50 -3.50 -9.97 -1.79
C ALA A 50 -2.13 -9.76 -1.09
N ALA A 51 -1.90 -8.60 -0.48
CA ALA A 51 -0.68 -8.36 0.29
C ALA A 51 -0.63 -9.24 1.55
N GLU A 52 -1.72 -9.39 2.29
CA GLU A 52 -1.82 -10.29 3.45
C GLU A 52 -1.55 -11.75 3.05
N ALA A 53 -2.07 -12.19 1.90
CA ALA A 53 -1.82 -13.53 1.38
C ALA A 53 -0.33 -13.77 1.06
N ILE A 54 0.39 -12.74 0.61
CA ILE A 54 1.85 -12.76 0.39
C ILE A 54 2.57 -12.84 1.74
N ASP A 55 2.21 -11.98 2.70
CA ASP A 55 2.87 -11.90 4.00
C ASP A 55 2.69 -13.19 4.83
N THR A 56 1.57 -13.90 4.62
CA THR A 56 1.26 -15.18 5.28
C THR A 56 1.70 -16.41 4.49
N ASP A 57 2.37 -16.25 3.33
CA ASP A 57 2.76 -17.32 2.41
C ASP A 57 1.60 -18.27 2.04
N ASN A 58 0.40 -17.70 1.88
CA ASN A 58 -0.82 -18.44 1.58
C ASN A 58 -1.13 -18.42 0.07
N ALA A 59 -0.59 -19.39 -0.67
CA ALA A 59 -0.75 -19.48 -2.13
C ALA A 59 -2.23 -19.66 -2.58
N ALA A 60 -3.08 -20.27 -1.76
CA ALA A 60 -4.48 -20.47 -2.11
C ALA A 60 -5.24 -19.13 -2.02
N LEU A 61 -5.06 -18.40 -0.94
CA LEU A 61 -5.60 -17.06 -0.74
C LEU A 61 -5.04 -16.08 -1.79
N LEU A 62 -3.73 -16.08 -2.02
CA LEU A 62 -3.12 -15.22 -3.04
C LEU A 62 -3.74 -15.43 -4.44
N LYS A 63 -4.03 -16.68 -4.81
CA LYS A 63 -4.70 -16.97 -6.09
C LYS A 63 -6.11 -16.37 -6.14
N GLU A 64 -6.86 -16.42 -5.04
CA GLU A 64 -8.21 -15.86 -4.90
C GLU A 64 -8.14 -14.34 -5.05
N GLU A 65 -7.35 -13.67 -4.21
CA GLU A 65 -7.23 -12.21 -4.16
C GLU A 65 -6.65 -11.58 -5.46
N LEU A 66 -5.70 -12.26 -6.11
CA LEU A 66 -5.25 -11.84 -7.45
C LEU A 66 -6.37 -11.92 -8.49
N GLY A 67 -7.31 -12.85 -8.34
CA GLY A 67 -8.51 -12.92 -9.17
C GLY A 67 -9.41 -11.70 -8.93
N ASP A 68 -9.62 -11.33 -7.68
CA ASP A 68 -10.48 -10.22 -7.30
C ASP A 68 -9.86 -8.87 -7.67
N VAL A 69 -8.55 -8.68 -7.48
CA VAL A 69 -7.82 -7.52 -8.03
C VAL A 69 -7.96 -7.43 -9.55
N LEU A 70 -7.81 -8.55 -10.26
CA LEU A 70 -7.97 -8.57 -11.72
C LEU A 70 -9.41 -8.23 -12.12
N MET A 71 -10.41 -8.76 -11.40
CA MET A 71 -11.82 -8.41 -11.59
C MET A 71 -12.05 -6.90 -11.44
N GLN A 72 -11.50 -6.27 -10.41
CA GLN A 72 -11.59 -4.81 -10.21
C GLN A 72 -10.98 -4.04 -11.40
N VAL A 73 -9.82 -4.47 -11.89
CA VAL A 73 -9.18 -3.83 -13.06
C VAL A 73 -10.08 -3.91 -14.29
N VAL A 74 -10.60 -5.11 -14.59
CA VAL A 74 -11.51 -5.34 -15.72
C VAL A 74 -12.81 -4.54 -15.57
N PHE A 75 -13.32 -4.44 -14.33
CA PHE A 75 -14.55 -3.70 -14.07
C PHE A 75 -14.36 -2.19 -14.30
N HIS A 76 -13.25 -1.63 -13.82
CA HIS A 76 -12.90 -0.22 -14.07
C HIS A 76 -12.70 0.06 -15.56
N ALA A 77 -12.04 -0.83 -16.31
CA ALA A 77 -11.90 -0.70 -17.76
C ALA A 77 -13.26 -0.81 -18.47
N GLY A 78 -14.15 -1.66 -17.98
CA GLY A 78 -15.53 -1.78 -18.48
C GLY A 78 -16.36 -0.50 -18.32
N ILE A 79 -16.20 0.23 -17.19
CA ILE A 79 -16.84 1.54 -16.98
C ILE A 79 -16.36 2.54 -18.03
N GLU A 80 -15.07 2.55 -18.34
CA GLU A 80 -14.48 3.45 -19.33
C GLU A 80 -14.86 3.10 -20.76
N ALA A 81 -14.95 1.79 -21.06
CA ALA A 81 -15.42 1.31 -22.37
C ALA A 81 -16.87 1.70 -22.63
N ASP A 82 -17.76 1.59 -21.64
CA ASP A 82 -19.15 2.04 -21.73
C ASP A 82 -19.24 3.55 -21.99
N ALA A 83 -18.27 4.32 -21.51
CA ALA A 83 -18.18 5.77 -21.74
C ALA A 83 -17.46 6.14 -23.06
N GLY A 84 -16.93 5.15 -23.80
CA GLY A 84 -16.20 5.35 -25.04
C GLY A 84 -14.86 6.07 -24.88
N ARG A 85 -14.19 5.95 -23.73
CA ARG A 85 -12.91 6.61 -23.44
C ARG A 85 -11.71 5.72 -23.67
N PHE A 86 -11.71 4.53 -23.10
CA PHE A 86 -10.72 3.47 -23.33
C PHE A 86 -11.29 2.12 -22.87
N ASP A 87 -10.66 1.03 -23.27
CA ASP A 87 -11.02 -0.33 -22.92
C ASP A 87 -9.84 -1.12 -22.30
N MET A 88 -10.03 -2.41 -22.10
CA MET A 88 -9.00 -3.26 -21.49
C MET A 88 -7.78 -3.47 -22.42
N ASP A 89 -7.96 -3.44 -23.72
CA ASP A 89 -6.87 -3.53 -24.70
C ASP A 89 -5.98 -2.28 -24.62
N ASP A 90 -6.57 -1.10 -24.45
CA ASP A 90 -5.83 0.15 -24.22
C ASP A 90 -5.04 0.12 -22.92
N VAL A 91 -5.60 -0.46 -21.84
CA VAL A 91 -4.90 -0.67 -20.56
C VAL A 91 -3.69 -1.59 -20.75
N CYS A 92 -3.88 -2.71 -21.46
CA CYS A 92 -2.81 -3.66 -21.78
C CYS A 92 -1.74 -3.03 -22.67
N ASP A 93 -2.13 -2.34 -23.74
CA ASP A 93 -1.21 -1.66 -24.65
C ASP A 93 -0.34 -0.64 -23.90
N GLY A 94 -0.96 0.18 -23.04
CA GLY A 94 -0.26 1.17 -22.24
C GLY A 94 0.80 0.55 -21.31
N VAL A 95 0.48 -0.55 -20.64
CA VAL A 95 1.43 -1.22 -19.74
C VAL A 95 2.53 -1.94 -20.53
N VAL A 96 2.21 -2.59 -21.64
CA VAL A 96 3.20 -3.28 -22.50
C VAL A 96 4.19 -2.26 -23.08
N LYS A 97 3.73 -1.17 -23.67
CA LYS A 97 4.61 -0.10 -24.18
C LYS A 97 5.55 0.44 -23.11
N LYS A 98 5.02 0.66 -21.91
CA LYS A 98 5.80 1.09 -20.73
C LYS A 98 6.87 0.07 -20.37
N LEU A 99 6.55 -1.23 -20.34
CA LEU A 99 7.51 -2.30 -20.04
C LEU A 99 8.59 -2.39 -21.11
N LEU A 100 8.23 -2.35 -22.38
CA LEU A 100 9.19 -2.34 -23.49
C LEU A 100 10.16 -1.15 -23.40
N TYR A 101 9.61 0.06 -23.15
CA TYR A 101 10.41 1.28 -23.06
C TYR A 101 11.38 1.26 -21.88
N ARG A 102 10.96 0.72 -20.72
CA ARG A 102 11.74 0.72 -19.49
C ARG A 102 12.71 -0.46 -19.34
N HIS A 103 12.66 -1.41 -20.27
CA HIS A 103 13.57 -2.57 -20.29
C HIS A 103 14.37 -2.66 -21.61
N PRO A 104 15.11 -1.58 -21.97
CA PRO A 104 15.90 -1.59 -23.20
C PRO A 104 17.00 -2.65 -23.22
N HIS A 105 17.41 -3.10 -22.03
CA HIS A 105 18.39 -4.20 -21.86
C HIS A 105 17.79 -5.58 -22.20
N VAL A 106 16.47 -5.72 -22.29
CA VAL A 106 15.78 -6.97 -22.66
C VAL A 106 15.23 -6.90 -24.08
N PHE A 107 14.65 -5.75 -24.45
CA PHE A 107 13.88 -5.59 -25.69
C PHE A 107 14.54 -4.64 -26.71
N GLY A 108 15.73 -4.11 -26.41
CA GLY A 108 16.48 -3.18 -27.27
C GLY A 108 18.00 -3.43 -27.20
N ASP A 109 18.77 -2.39 -27.53
CA ASP A 109 20.23 -2.44 -27.56
C ASP A 109 20.89 -2.05 -26.23
N GLY A 110 20.12 -1.87 -25.17
CA GLY A 110 20.62 -1.52 -23.83
C GLY A 110 21.32 -2.70 -23.17
N GLN A 111 22.35 -2.41 -22.37
CA GLN A 111 23.01 -3.42 -21.53
C GLN A 111 22.63 -3.19 -20.07
N ALA A 112 22.18 -4.25 -19.38
CA ALA A 112 22.11 -4.28 -17.93
C ALA A 112 23.31 -5.09 -17.41
N GLU A 113 24.17 -4.42 -16.66
CA GLU A 113 25.37 -5.08 -16.13
C GLU A 113 25.05 -5.94 -14.91
N THR A 114 24.15 -5.48 -14.05
CA THR A 114 23.73 -6.21 -12.83
C THR A 114 22.28 -5.88 -12.45
N ALA A 115 21.66 -6.71 -11.60
CA ALA A 115 20.33 -6.45 -11.05
C ALA A 115 20.26 -5.13 -10.25
N ASP A 116 21.37 -4.69 -9.66
CA ASP A 116 21.44 -3.48 -8.83
C ASP A 116 21.45 -2.18 -9.66
N THR A 117 21.87 -2.24 -10.94
CA THR A 117 21.90 -1.06 -11.82
C THR A 117 20.57 -0.79 -12.51
N VAL A 118 19.72 -1.80 -12.66
CA VAL A 118 18.42 -1.70 -13.34
C VAL A 118 17.45 -0.72 -12.66
N PRO A 119 17.30 -0.67 -11.31
CA PRO A 119 16.35 0.23 -10.67
C PRO A 119 16.65 1.72 -10.92
N ALA A 120 17.91 2.12 -10.95
CA ALA A 120 18.29 3.52 -11.17
C ALA A 120 18.01 3.97 -12.61
N SER A 121 18.36 3.15 -13.59
CA SER A 121 18.06 3.43 -15.00
C SER A 121 16.54 3.44 -15.27
N TRP A 122 15.79 2.57 -14.62
CA TRP A 122 14.34 2.47 -14.74
C TRP A 122 13.62 3.72 -14.18
N GLU A 123 14.06 4.26 -13.03
CA GLU A 123 13.47 5.49 -12.48
C GLU A 123 13.80 6.71 -13.35
N GLN A 124 14.99 6.76 -13.94
CA GLN A 124 15.35 7.80 -14.91
C GLN A 124 14.45 7.76 -16.16
N LEU A 125 14.26 6.57 -16.75
CA LEU A 125 13.39 6.36 -17.91
C LEU A 125 11.94 6.74 -17.59
N LYS A 126 11.46 6.38 -16.40
CA LYS A 126 10.14 6.74 -15.90
C LYS A 126 9.93 8.26 -15.75
N ARG A 127 10.95 9.00 -15.30
CA ARG A 127 10.92 10.47 -15.25
C ARG A 127 10.82 11.08 -16.63
N GLN A 128 11.60 10.57 -17.60
CA GLN A 128 11.59 11.03 -18.99
C GLN A 128 10.23 10.77 -19.64
N GLU A 129 9.68 9.56 -19.50
CA GLU A 129 8.34 9.19 -20.03
C GLU A 129 7.25 10.11 -19.48
N LYS A 130 7.32 10.48 -18.19
CA LYS A 130 6.33 11.36 -17.55
C LYS A 130 6.57 12.85 -17.79
N GLY A 131 7.62 13.23 -18.52
CA GLY A 131 7.97 14.63 -18.77
C GLY A 131 8.31 15.42 -17.49
N GLN A 132 8.72 14.75 -16.43
CA GLN A 132 9.08 15.39 -15.15
C GLN A 132 10.43 16.10 -15.30
N LYS A 133 10.40 17.43 -15.34
CA LYS A 133 11.59 18.27 -15.57
C LYS A 133 12.29 18.65 -14.29
N THR A 134 11.56 18.76 -13.19
CA THR A 134 12.07 19.19 -11.89
C THR A 134 11.83 18.11 -10.83
N THR A 135 12.56 18.22 -9.71
CA THR A 135 12.29 17.37 -8.54
C THR A 135 10.91 17.67 -7.96
N ALA A 136 10.46 18.92 -7.97
CA ALA A 136 9.13 19.31 -7.53
C ALA A 136 8.05 18.57 -8.34
N ASP A 137 8.17 18.48 -9.67
CA ASP A 137 7.24 17.69 -10.51
C ASP A 137 7.21 16.22 -10.08
N ALA A 138 8.37 15.66 -9.70
CA ALA A 138 8.45 14.28 -9.26
C ALA A 138 7.83 14.07 -7.86
N LEU A 139 7.94 15.05 -6.96
CA LEU A 139 7.29 15.05 -5.64
C LEU A 139 5.78 15.18 -5.77
N ASP A 140 5.30 16.12 -6.59
CA ASP A 140 3.87 16.33 -6.84
C ASP A 140 3.20 15.13 -7.51
N ALA A 141 3.94 14.33 -8.28
CA ALA A 141 3.45 13.12 -8.92
C ALA A 141 3.27 11.93 -7.94
N VAL A 142 3.67 12.07 -6.67
CA VAL A 142 3.40 11.02 -5.65
C VAL A 142 1.93 11.03 -5.30
N ALA A 143 1.26 9.89 -5.51
CA ALA A 143 -0.17 9.77 -5.31
C ALA A 143 -0.56 10.15 -3.86
N ARG A 144 -1.50 11.08 -3.74
CA ARG A 144 -2.00 11.59 -2.45
C ARG A 144 -2.85 10.57 -1.69
N SER A 145 -3.35 9.55 -2.39
CA SER A 145 -4.16 8.47 -1.84
C SER A 145 -3.36 7.30 -1.26
N LEU A 146 -2.04 7.34 -1.31
CA LEU A 146 -1.21 6.34 -0.65
C LEU A 146 -1.35 6.43 0.88
N PRO A 147 -1.16 5.30 1.61
CA PRO A 147 -0.93 5.34 3.05
C PRO A 147 0.13 6.37 3.42
N GLY A 148 -0.08 7.07 4.53
CA GLY A 148 0.72 8.25 4.87
C GLY A 148 2.22 7.96 4.98
N LEU A 149 2.59 6.83 5.60
CA LEU A 149 3.99 6.46 5.76
C LEU A 149 4.64 6.07 4.43
N TRP A 150 3.97 5.32 3.55
CA TRP A 150 4.47 5.05 2.20
C TRP A 150 4.57 6.30 1.34
N ARG A 151 3.62 7.24 1.50
CA ARG A 151 3.70 8.52 0.79
C ARG A 151 4.91 9.32 1.25
N ALA A 152 5.13 9.41 2.56
CA ALA A 152 6.29 10.07 3.15
C ALA A 152 7.61 9.43 2.66
N GLU A 153 7.71 8.11 2.68
CA GLU A 153 8.89 7.39 2.18
C GLU A 153 9.17 7.70 0.70
N LYS A 154 8.14 7.66 -0.17
CA LYS A 154 8.31 7.97 -1.60
C LYS A 154 8.73 9.41 -1.84
N ILE A 155 8.19 10.37 -1.09
CA ILE A 155 8.59 11.77 -1.16
C ILE A 155 10.06 11.93 -0.76
N GLN A 156 10.47 11.31 0.36
CA GLN A 156 11.84 11.36 0.84
C GLN A 156 12.84 10.71 -0.11
N LYS A 157 12.50 9.55 -0.71
CA LYS A 157 13.34 8.90 -1.74
C LYS A 157 13.58 9.83 -2.93
N LYS A 158 12.54 10.49 -3.43
CA LYS A 158 12.66 11.43 -4.55
C LYS A 158 13.46 12.69 -4.20
N ALA A 159 13.34 13.18 -2.97
CA ALA A 159 14.16 14.30 -2.50
C ALA A 159 15.64 13.89 -2.38
N ALA A 160 15.91 12.68 -1.87
CA ALA A 160 17.26 12.12 -1.77
C ALA A 160 17.95 11.97 -3.14
N GLU A 161 17.21 11.53 -4.18
CA GLU A 161 17.72 11.45 -5.56
C GLU A 161 18.17 12.80 -6.12
N ALA A 162 17.64 13.91 -5.60
CA ALA A 162 18.06 15.28 -5.94
C ALA A 162 19.21 15.79 -5.06
N GLY A 163 19.73 14.97 -4.14
CA GLY A 163 20.79 15.36 -3.20
C GLY A 163 20.27 15.97 -1.90
N PHE A 164 18.94 16.06 -1.70
CA PHE A 164 18.36 16.56 -0.45
C PHE A 164 18.07 15.41 0.51
N ASP A 165 19.08 15.02 1.27
CA ASP A 165 18.99 13.97 2.29
C ASP A 165 19.89 14.23 3.49
N TRP A 166 19.63 13.51 4.59
CA TRP A 166 20.54 13.49 5.74
C TRP A 166 21.78 12.68 5.41
N ARG A 167 22.87 12.98 6.11
CA ARG A 167 24.15 12.32 5.90
C ARG A 167 24.13 10.85 6.25
N ASP A 168 23.46 10.48 7.32
CA ASP A 168 23.39 9.13 7.88
C ASP A 168 22.19 8.96 8.82
N VAL A 169 22.01 7.75 9.33
CA VAL A 169 20.93 7.41 10.28
C VAL A 169 21.04 8.20 11.59
N SER A 170 22.24 8.56 12.03
CA SER A 170 22.43 9.34 13.26
C SER A 170 21.81 10.73 13.12
N ALA A 171 22.08 11.40 12.00
CA ALA A 171 21.48 12.70 11.71
C ALA A 171 19.94 12.63 11.56
N ALA A 172 19.42 11.51 11.07
CA ALA A 172 17.97 11.28 11.00
C ALA A 172 17.36 11.06 12.39
N LEU A 173 18.07 10.38 13.30
CA LEU A 173 17.64 10.22 14.71
C LEU A 173 17.71 11.54 15.47
N ASP A 174 18.78 12.35 15.28
CA ASP A 174 18.88 13.70 15.89
C ASP A 174 17.68 14.58 15.49
N LYS A 175 17.24 14.49 14.20
CA LYS A 175 16.04 15.21 13.74
C LYS A 175 14.75 14.64 14.34
N LEU A 176 14.63 13.32 14.52
CA LEU A 176 13.48 12.72 15.21
C LEU A 176 13.39 13.19 16.67
N ASP A 177 14.52 13.33 17.36
CA ASP A 177 14.56 13.87 18.74
C ASP A 177 14.11 15.34 18.78
N GLU A 178 14.54 16.16 17.80
CA GLU A 178 14.09 17.54 17.61
C GLU A 178 12.57 17.61 17.43
N GLU A 179 11.99 16.89 16.45
CA GLU A 179 10.54 16.85 16.20
C GLU A 179 9.74 16.33 17.42
N THR A 180 10.30 15.36 18.14
CA THR A 180 9.68 14.86 19.37
C THR A 180 9.65 15.95 20.46
N ALA A 181 10.67 16.79 20.55
CA ALA A 181 10.72 17.90 21.51
C ALA A 181 9.71 19.00 21.12
N GLU A 182 9.58 19.31 19.83
CA GLU A 182 8.62 20.27 19.29
C GLU A 182 7.18 19.80 19.53
N LEU A 183 6.86 18.53 19.27
CA LEU A 183 5.57 17.94 19.60
C LEU A 183 5.25 18.04 21.11
N ARG A 184 6.22 17.77 21.98
CA ARG A 184 6.04 17.93 23.44
C ARG A 184 5.74 19.38 23.84
N GLN A 185 6.35 20.35 23.15
CA GLN A 185 6.07 21.76 23.38
C GLN A 185 4.67 22.12 22.89
N ALA A 186 4.30 21.70 21.67
CA ALA A 186 2.99 21.90 21.08
C ALA A 186 1.85 21.36 21.98
N VAL A 187 2.03 20.15 22.54
CA VAL A 187 1.07 19.57 23.51
C VAL A 187 0.94 20.41 24.78
N ARG A 188 2.06 20.95 25.31
CA ARG A 188 2.00 21.83 26.51
C ARG A 188 1.29 23.13 26.24
N ASP A 189 1.49 23.71 25.05
CA ASP A 189 0.94 25.01 24.66
C ASP A 189 -0.48 24.89 24.08
N GLY A 190 -0.91 23.69 23.72
CA GLY A 190 -2.20 23.42 23.09
C GLY A 190 -2.28 23.96 21.65
N THR A 191 -1.15 24.07 20.94
CA THR A 191 -1.06 24.64 19.59
C THR A 191 -0.28 23.70 18.67
N ASN A 192 -0.63 23.69 17.36
CA ASN A 192 0.12 22.99 16.29
C ASN A 192 0.36 21.46 16.48
N VAL A 193 -0.38 20.80 17.38
CA VAL A 193 -0.16 19.37 17.70
C VAL A 193 -0.27 18.48 16.47
N GLU A 194 -1.19 18.80 15.55
CA GLU A 194 -1.38 18.02 14.30
C GLU A 194 -0.15 18.12 13.38
N GLU A 195 0.41 19.31 13.23
CA GLU A 195 1.62 19.58 12.42
C GLU A 195 2.81 18.84 12.99
N GLU A 196 3.12 19.06 14.27
CA GLU A 196 4.26 18.45 14.95
C GLU A 196 4.17 16.89 15.01
N LEU A 197 2.97 16.35 15.18
CA LEU A 197 2.76 14.90 15.08
C LEU A 197 3.07 14.40 13.67
N GLY A 198 2.70 15.15 12.66
CA GLY A 198 3.03 14.86 11.26
C GLY A 198 4.54 14.83 11.03
N ASP A 199 5.28 15.79 11.59
CA ASP A 199 6.73 15.91 11.46
C ASP A 199 7.47 14.78 12.18
N VAL A 200 7.03 14.40 13.38
CA VAL A 200 7.54 13.19 14.09
C VAL A 200 7.35 11.94 13.23
N LEU A 201 6.16 11.72 12.66
CA LEU A 201 5.90 10.57 11.79
C LEU A 201 6.78 10.61 10.54
N PHE A 202 6.95 11.77 9.92
CA PHE A 202 7.79 11.96 8.75
C PHE A 202 9.27 11.71 9.06
N ALA A 203 9.78 12.18 10.20
CA ALA A 203 11.14 11.91 10.67
C ALA A 203 11.34 10.42 10.99
N THR A 204 10.34 9.75 11.61
CA THR A 204 10.38 8.30 11.87
C THR A 204 10.51 7.49 10.58
N VAL A 205 9.74 7.85 9.53
CA VAL A 205 9.86 7.23 8.20
C VAL A 205 11.28 7.39 7.63
N LYS A 206 11.93 8.53 7.86
CA LYS A 206 13.31 8.76 7.44
C LYS A 206 14.28 7.78 8.08
N VAL A 207 14.15 7.55 9.40
CA VAL A 207 14.96 6.56 10.12
C VAL A 207 14.74 5.16 9.55
N GLY A 208 13.48 4.75 9.33
CA GLY A 208 13.13 3.48 8.70
C GLY A 208 13.81 3.31 7.34
N ARG A 209 13.78 4.34 6.50
CA ARG A 209 14.42 4.34 5.18
C ARG A 209 15.93 4.12 5.25
N PHE A 210 16.63 4.78 6.17
CA PHE A 210 18.08 4.56 6.37
C PHE A 210 18.41 3.16 6.89
N CYS A 211 17.48 2.53 7.63
CA CYS A 211 17.62 1.18 8.14
C CYS A 211 17.12 0.10 7.15
N GLY A 212 16.59 0.48 6.00
CA GLY A 212 16.00 -0.46 5.03
C GLY A 212 14.73 -1.13 5.55
N VAL A 213 13.99 -0.46 6.45
CA VAL A 213 12.75 -0.96 7.07
C VAL A 213 11.56 -0.25 6.44
N ASP A 214 10.60 -1.03 5.94
CA ASP A 214 9.31 -0.49 5.50
C ASP A 214 8.49 -0.02 6.71
N PRO A 215 8.11 1.27 6.76
CA PRO A 215 7.47 1.84 7.96
C PRO A 215 6.03 1.35 8.15
N GLU A 216 5.28 1.07 7.08
CA GLU A 216 3.92 0.56 7.14
C GLU A 216 3.92 -0.88 7.69
N THR A 217 4.78 -1.74 7.14
CA THR A 217 4.98 -3.11 7.63
C THR A 217 5.43 -3.14 9.09
N ALA A 218 6.33 -2.23 9.50
CA ALA A 218 6.79 -2.16 10.88
C ALA A 218 5.67 -1.78 11.86
N VAL A 219 4.79 -0.85 11.50
CA VAL A 219 3.63 -0.47 12.31
C VAL A 219 2.63 -1.62 12.36
N ASN A 220 2.32 -2.27 11.25
CA ASN A 220 1.42 -3.42 11.19
C ASN A 220 1.95 -4.56 12.07
N GLY A 221 3.22 -4.90 12.00
CA GLY A 221 3.85 -5.89 12.88
C GLY A 221 3.74 -5.52 14.36
N THR A 222 3.72 -4.22 14.69
CA THR A 222 3.50 -3.75 16.06
C THR A 222 2.04 -3.90 16.47
N CYS A 223 1.09 -3.67 15.57
CA CYS A 223 -0.34 -3.92 15.80
C CYS A 223 -0.59 -5.41 16.10
N GLU A 224 -0.04 -6.31 15.28
CA GLU A 224 -0.18 -7.75 15.49
C GLU A 224 0.46 -8.21 16.80
N LYS A 225 1.63 -7.67 17.14
CA LYS A 225 2.26 -7.91 18.45
C LYS A 225 1.38 -7.43 19.60
N PHE A 226 0.75 -6.27 19.46
CA PHE A 226 -0.17 -5.73 20.46
C PHE A 226 -1.39 -6.65 20.65
N ILE A 227 -2.04 -7.04 19.55
CA ILE A 227 -3.22 -7.93 19.55
C ILE A 227 -2.88 -9.27 20.23
N ARG A 228 -1.74 -9.87 19.85
CA ARG A 228 -1.28 -11.14 20.44
C ARG A 228 -1.06 -11.03 21.95
N ARG A 229 -0.44 -9.95 22.41
CA ARG A 229 -0.21 -9.71 23.85
C ARG A 229 -1.50 -9.40 24.60
N PHE A 230 -2.41 -8.67 23.98
CA PHE A 230 -3.71 -8.36 24.55
C PHE A 230 -4.54 -9.63 24.75
N ARG A 231 -4.53 -10.53 23.76
CA ARG A 231 -5.18 -11.85 23.89
C ARG A 231 -4.60 -12.68 25.03
N ALA A 232 -3.28 -12.76 25.16
CA ALA A 232 -2.63 -13.45 26.27
C ALA A 232 -3.00 -12.83 27.63
N MET A 233 -3.16 -11.51 27.69
CA MET A 233 -3.64 -10.82 28.89
C MET A 233 -5.09 -11.18 29.23
N GLU A 234 -5.98 -11.25 28.24
CA GLU A 234 -7.39 -11.70 28.41
C GLU A 234 -7.46 -13.16 28.91
N GLU A 235 -6.65 -14.04 28.29
CA GLU A 235 -6.57 -15.45 28.70
C GLU A 235 -6.08 -15.60 30.15
N ALA A 236 -5.09 -14.81 30.57
CA ALA A 236 -4.59 -14.82 31.94
C ALA A 236 -5.65 -14.30 32.93
N ALA A 237 -6.36 -13.23 32.62
CA ALA A 237 -7.47 -12.74 33.44
C ALA A 237 -8.59 -13.76 33.57
N ALA A 238 -8.97 -14.41 32.46
CA ALA A 238 -9.98 -15.45 32.44
C ALA A 238 -9.58 -16.69 33.27
N ALA A 239 -8.29 -17.06 33.29
CA ALA A 239 -7.78 -18.14 34.13
C ALA A 239 -7.92 -17.85 35.65
N GLU A 240 -7.94 -16.56 36.02
CA GLU A 240 -8.22 -16.09 37.40
C GLU A 240 -9.74 -15.92 37.67
N GLY A 241 -10.59 -16.24 36.67
CA GLY A 241 -12.04 -16.06 36.78
C GLY A 241 -12.49 -14.61 36.74
N ARG A 242 -11.69 -13.70 36.17
CA ARG A 242 -11.92 -12.26 36.11
C ARG A 242 -12.05 -11.79 34.66
N SER A 243 -12.79 -10.70 34.45
CA SER A 243 -12.78 -9.95 33.20
C SER A 243 -11.81 -8.77 33.28
N LEU A 244 -11.19 -8.38 32.16
CA LEU A 244 -10.36 -7.16 32.13
C LEU A 244 -11.15 -5.91 32.56
N SER A 245 -12.45 -5.86 32.29
CA SER A 245 -13.33 -4.76 32.72
C SER A 245 -13.43 -4.62 34.24
N ASP A 246 -13.11 -5.66 35.00
CA ASP A 246 -13.17 -5.70 36.47
C ASP A 246 -11.79 -5.46 37.11
N MET A 247 -10.79 -5.16 36.29
CA MET A 247 -9.39 -4.96 36.72
C MET A 247 -9.01 -3.47 36.70
N THR A 248 -8.12 -3.11 37.60
CA THR A 248 -7.47 -1.79 37.57
C THR A 248 -6.40 -1.74 36.47
N LEU A 249 -5.99 -0.52 36.11
CA LEU A 249 -4.92 -0.33 35.13
C LEU A 249 -3.59 -0.97 35.60
N GLU A 250 -3.31 -0.94 36.89
CA GLU A 250 -2.11 -1.54 37.48
C GLU A 250 -2.13 -3.07 37.33
N GLU A 251 -3.28 -3.71 37.60
CA GLU A 251 -3.45 -5.15 37.42
C GLU A 251 -3.32 -5.55 35.96
N MET A 252 -3.99 -4.82 35.05
CA MET A 252 -3.87 -5.03 33.60
C MET A 252 -2.41 -4.83 33.13
N THR A 253 -1.69 -3.85 33.66
CA THR A 253 -0.28 -3.59 33.33
C THR A 253 0.62 -4.73 33.79
N ALA A 254 0.33 -5.35 34.94
CA ALA A 254 1.08 -6.52 35.41
C ALA A 254 0.90 -7.72 34.46
N LEU A 255 -0.34 -8.03 34.05
CA LEU A 255 -0.63 -9.06 33.04
C LEU A 255 0.02 -8.76 31.69
N TRP A 256 -0.02 -7.51 31.24
CA TRP A 256 0.63 -7.06 30.01
C TRP A 256 2.15 -7.27 30.04
N ASN A 257 2.79 -6.98 31.16
CA ASN A 257 4.23 -7.21 31.31
C ASN A 257 4.57 -8.70 31.31
N GLY A 258 3.75 -9.56 31.96
CA GLY A 258 3.89 -11.01 31.84
C GLY A 258 3.76 -11.53 30.40
N ALA A 259 2.82 -10.98 29.63
CA ALA A 259 2.65 -11.32 28.21
C ALA A 259 3.85 -10.91 27.32
N LYS A 260 4.67 -9.90 27.72
CA LYS A 260 5.90 -9.53 27.01
C LYS A 260 7.01 -10.57 27.15
N GLU A 261 7.07 -11.27 28.27
CA GLU A 261 8.12 -12.27 28.55
C GLU A 261 7.85 -13.60 27.83
N CYS A 262 6.58 -13.83 27.41
CA CYS A 262 6.15 -15.03 26.70
C CYS A 262 6.07 -14.85 25.15
N SER A 263 6.47 -13.68 24.63
CA SER A 263 6.25 -13.30 23.22
C SER A 263 7.53 -13.33 22.40
#